data_402166b67ffab859f3ded7a9c7a9f5aa
#
_entry.id   402166b67ffab859f3ded7a9c7a9f5aa
#
_cell.length_a   1.000
_cell.length_b   1.000
_cell.length_c   1.000
_cell.angle_alpha   90.00
_cell.angle_beta   90.00
_cell.angle_gamma   90.00
#
_symmetry.space_group_name_H-M   'P 1'
#
loop_
_entity.id
_entity.type
_entity.pdbx_description
1 polymer ?
#
loop_
_entity_poly.entity_id
_entity_poly.type
_entity_poly.pdbx_seq_one_letter_code
_entity_poly.pdbx_strand_id
1 'polypeptide(L)'
;MIPVQYLAGFVDGEGYLGLARIRRHHRSPEYCLRLSIYNTNRMILEDIQRTTGGTMSVIGQRQAGWKVSYALIWTNAAAAKLIRKIKPFLVVKSEQSKALLAFDLRIQAGHRLRDRAGRLLPLTRRDVRSRQAFYDRVKRMNRRGPESQRNFPTSTVSPSRPRVSARYVAGFIDAEGSLMIIRTRTADCRTLQYHPRVTVTNTHLDVLRTIQYRFGGIIANQPARKAAWKREYQLVRTEGMIESLLRRVEPHLRVKARQAQVLKEFIRHRQRTKQGRNGREFAALPSKVVAVRERLRRQIRALNRRGSRGSVLA
;
A
#
# COMPACT_ATOMS: atom_id res chain seq x y z
N MET A 1 8.72 1.84 17.69
CA MET A 1 7.24 2.03 17.61
C MET A 1 6.86 2.46 16.20
N ILE A 2 5.75 1.94 15.64
CA ILE A 2 5.23 2.32 14.31
C ILE A 2 4.39 3.61 14.44
N PRO A 3 4.73 4.71 13.74
CA PRO A 3 3.90 5.92 13.74
C PRO A 3 2.54 5.66 13.10
N VAL A 4 1.48 6.24 13.66
CA VAL A 4 0.09 6.03 13.20
C VAL A 4 -0.11 6.45 11.74
N GLN A 5 0.53 7.56 11.32
CA GLN A 5 0.48 8.03 9.94
C GLN A 5 1.14 7.04 8.97
N TYR A 6 2.28 6.43 9.35
CA TYR A 6 2.91 5.39 8.56
C TYR A 6 1.98 4.18 8.39
N LEU A 7 1.40 3.73 9.52
CA LEU A 7 0.46 2.60 9.50
C LEU A 7 -0.76 2.89 8.63
N ALA A 8 -1.31 4.10 8.67
CA ALA A 8 -2.43 4.48 7.81
C ALA A 8 -2.06 4.39 6.32
N GLY A 9 -0.89 4.90 5.90
CA GLY A 9 -0.40 4.77 4.54
C GLY A 9 -0.17 3.32 4.13
N PHE A 10 0.40 2.51 5.02
CA PHE A 10 0.62 1.09 4.78
C PHE A 10 -0.71 0.30 4.67
N VAL A 11 -1.70 0.62 5.51
CA VAL A 11 -3.06 0.03 5.43
C VAL A 11 -3.78 0.47 4.16
N ASP A 12 -3.64 1.73 3.74
CA ASP A 12 -4.25 2.20 2.48
C ASP A 12 -3.70 1.45 1.25
N GLY A 13 -2.44 1.01 1.27
CA GLY A 13 -1.86 0.14 0.25
C GLY A 13 -2.28 -1.33 0.44
N GLU A 14 -1.74 -1.99 1.43
CA GLU A 14 -1.81 -3.47 1.61
C GLU A 14 -2.93 -3.95 2.55
N GLY A 15 -3.63 -3.05 3.25
CA GLY A 15 -4.66 -3.42 4.22
C GLY A 15 -5.98 -3.81 3.57
N TYR A 16 -6.72 -4.68 4.25
CA TYR A 16 -8.11 -4.97 3.98
C TYR A 16 -8.97 -4.55 5.17
N LEU A 17 -9.97 -3.73 4.92
CA LEU A 17 -11.00 -3.33 5.88
C LEU A 17 -12.33 -3.91 5.43
N GLY A 18 -12.97 -4.74 6.27
CA GLY A 18 -14.20 -5.39 5.87
C GLY A 18 -14.98 -6.03 7.02
N LEU A 19 -16.10 -6.62 6.67
CA LEU A 19 -16.88 -7.49 7.54
C LEU A 19 -16.76 -8.92 7.04
N ALA A 20 -16.48 -9.85 7.94
CA ALA A 20 -16.62 -11.27 7.70
C ALA A 20 -18.02 -11.73 8.12
N ARG A 21 -18.68 -12.53 7.28
CA ARG A 21 -19.96 -13.18 7.60
C ARG A 21 -19.69 -14.66 7.85
N ILE A 22 -19.94 -15.11 9.08
CA ILE A 22 -19.77 -16.49 9.50
C ILE A 22 -21.17 -17.11 9.57
N ARG A 23 -21.40 -18.16 8.77
CA ARG A 23 -22.61 -18.96 8.86
C ARG A 23 -22.48 -19.90 10.06
N ARG A 24 -23.49 -19.94 10.90
CA ARG A 24 -23.59 -20.89 12.01
C ARG A 24 -24.77 -21.82 11.73
N HIS A 25 -24.59 -23.12 11.90
CA HIS A 25 -25.69 -24.08 11.87
C HIS A 25 -26.69 -23.74 12.99
N HIS A 26 -27.97 -23.73 12.65
CA HIS A 26 -29.09 -23.47 13.58
C HIS A 26 -29.03 -22.14 14.38
N ARG A 27 -28.21 -21.15 13.93
CA ARG A 27 -28.11 -19.84 14.59
C ARG A 27 -28.09 -18.70 13.56
N SER A 28 -28.43 -17.50 14.03
CA SER A 28 -28.28 -16.28 13.20
C SER A 28 -26.84 -16.12 12.72
N PRO A 29 -26.63 -15.63 11.48
CA PRO A 29 -25.30 -15.37 10.96
C PRO A 29 -24.55 -14.37 11.85
N GLU A 30 -23.28 -14.61 12.06
CA GLU A 30 -22.40 -13.74 12.82
C GLU A 30 -21.63 -12.82 11.86
N TYR A 31 -21.49 -11.55 12.24
CA TYR A 31 -20.76 -10.56 11.47
C TYR A 31 -19.59 -10.04 12.29
N CYS A 32 -18.37 -10.26 11.81
CA CYS A 32 -17.14 -9.83 12.47
C CYS A 32 -16.49 -8.69 11.71
N LEU A 33 -16.21 -7.58 12.41
CA LEU A 33 -15.36 -6.53 11.88
C LEU A 33 -13.93 -7.05 11.75
N ARG A 34 -13.30 -6.83 10.58
CA ARG A 34 -11.97 -7.32 10.28
C ARG A 34 -11.10 -6.25 9.64
N LEU A 35 -9.91 -6.04 10.21
CA LEU A 35 -8.79 -5.40 9.56
C LEU A 35 -7.71 -6.46 9.38
N SER A 36 -7.13 -6.56 8.19
CA SER A 36 -6.00 -7.46 7.95
C SER A 36 -4.99 -6.83 7.00
N ILE A 37 -3.72 -7.15 7.22
CA ILE A 37 -2.60 -6.74 6.37
C ILE A 37 -1.92 -8.01 5.90
N TYR A 38 -1.65 -8.10 4.59
CA TYR A 38 -0.95 -9.23 3.98
C TYR A 38 0.38 -8.74 3.42
N ASN A 39 1.48 -9.37 3.81
CA ASN A 39 2.80 -9.02 3.28
C ASN A 39 3.74 -10.22 3.29
N THR A 40 4.73 -10.22 2.40
CA THR A 40 5.81 -11.21 2.39
C THR A 40 6.99 -10.82 3.29
N ASN A 41 7.03 -9.58 3.75
CA ASN A 41 8.02 -9.11 4.72
C ASN A 41 7.46 -9.34 6.14
N ARG A 42 7.91 -10.41 6.79
CA ARG A 42 7.48 -10.79 8.12
C ARG A 42 7.85 -9.73 9.17
N MET A 43 9.05 -9.15 9.06
CA MET A 43 9.57 -8.19 10.05
C MET A 43 8.68 -6.95 10.21
N ILE A 44 8.17 -6.38 9.11
CA ILE A 44 7.27 -5.22 9.20
C ILE A 44 5.95 -5.59 9.89
N LEU A 45 5.43 -6.80 9.66
CA LEU A 45 4.20 -7.25 10.32
C LEU A 45 4.43 -7.48 11.82
N GLU A 46 5.59 -8.02 12.21
CA GLU A 46 5.99 -8.16 13.62
C GLU A 46 6.15 -6.79 14.30
N ASP A 47 6.74 -5.81 13.63
CA ASP A 47 6.85 -4.44 14.14
C ASP A 47 5.48 -3.80 14.34
N ILE A 48 4.55 -4.01 13.40
CA ILE A 48 3.16 -3.55 13.51
C ILE A 48 2.47 -4.28 14.66
N GLN A 49 2.62 -5.60 14.76
CA GLN A 49 2.03 -6.42 15.82
C GLN A 49 2.48 -5.97 17.22
N ARG A 50 3.77 -5.74 17.41
CA ARG A 50 4.31 -5.22 18.69
C ARG A 50 3.71 -3.89 19.11
N THR A 51 3.31 -3.07 18.14
CA THR A 51 2.76 -1.73 18.39
C THR A 51 1.23 -1.74 18.57
N THR A 52 0.52 -2.65 17.90
CA THR A 52 -0.95 -2.59 17.75
C THR A 52 -1.66 -3.88 18.16
N GLY A 53 -0.92 -4.92 18.52
CA GLY A 53 -1.47 -6.25 18.74
C GLY A 53 -1.89 -6.92 17.43
N GLY A 54 -2.85 -7.82 17.51
CA GLY A 54 -3.33 -8.61 16.38
C GLY A 54 -2.74 -10.01 16.35
N THR A 55 -3.32 -10.87 15.52
CA THR A 55 -2.91 -12.28 15.37
C THR A 55 -2.14 -12.45 14.05
N MET A 56 -0.92 -12.98 14.15
CA MET A 56 -0.10 -13.32 12.98
C MET A 56 -0.46 -14.73 12.50
N SER A 57 -0.60 -14.90 11.19
CA SER A 57 -0.83 -16.18 10.53
C SER A 57 0.06 -16.34 9.32
N VAL A 58 0.55 -17.55 9.09
CA VAL A 58 1.24 -17.92 7.85
C VAL A 58 0.18 -18.32 6.82
N ILE A 59 0.20 -17.66 5.67
CA ILE A 59 -0.74 -17.96 4.56
C ILE A 59 -0.13 -18.99 3.60
N GLY A 60 1.19 -19.14 3.62
CA GLY A 60 1.93 -20.01 2.70
C GLY A 60 2.34 -19.34 1.39
N GLN A 61 2.82 -20.15 0.47
CA GLN A 61 3.24 -19.73 -0.87
C GLN A 61 2.07 -19.91 -1.84
N ARG A 62 1.75 -18.89 -2.63
CA ARG A 62 0.70 -18.98 -3.67
C ARG A 62 1.15 -19.82 -4.89
N GLN A 63 2.44 -19.87 -5.15
CA GLN A 63 3.07 -20.66 -6.21
C GLN A 63 4.47 -21.09 -5.76
N ALA A 64 4.95 -22.23 -6.28
CA ALA A 64 6.31 -22.69 -6.04
C ALA A 64 7.33 -21.60 -6.43
N GLY A 65 8.31 -21.37 -5.58
CA GLY A 65 9.35 -20.34 -5.76
C GLY A 65 8.96 -18.89 -5.39
N TRP A 66 7.70 -18.65 -4.99
CA TRP A 66 7.30 -17.33 -4.45
C TRP A 66 7.66 -17.24 -2.95
N LYS A 67 7.73 -16.00 -2.45
CA LYS A 67 7.91 -15.77 -1.01
C LYS A 67 6.69 -16.22 -0.23
N VAL A 68 6.90 -16.76 0.96
CA VAL A 68 5.84 -17.02 1.95
C VAL A 68 5.12 -15.72 2.26
N SER A 69 3.79 -15.74 2.26
CA SER A 69 2.93 -14.64 2.67
C SER A 69 2.49 -14.81 4.11
N TYR A 70 2.44 -13.71 4.82
CA TYR A 70 1.95 -13.62 6.19
C TYR A 70 0.73 -12.71 6.24
N ALA A 71 -0.16 -12.96 7.18
CA ALA A 71 -1.29 -12.09 7.50
C ALA A 71 -1.22 -11.63 8.94
N LEU A 72 -1.45 -10.35 9.18
CA LEU A 72 -1.67 -9.81 10.51
C LEU A 72 -3.13 -9.33 10.58
N ILE A 73 -3.89 -9.85 11.55
CA ILE A 73 -5.34 -9.77 11.59
C ILE A 73 -5.81 -9.21 12.93
N TRP A 74 -6.73 -8.25 12.88
CA TRP A 74 -7.51 -7.76 14.01
C TRP A 74 -8.99 -8.00 13.75
N THR A 75 -9.73 -8.35 14.79
CA THR A 75 -11.17 -8.60 14.71
C THR A 75 -11.92 -7.77 15.75
N ASN A 76 -13.18 -7.48 15.46
CA ASN A 76 -14.15 -6.85 16.37
C ASN A 76 -13.59 -5.64 17.13
N ALA A 77 -13.57 -5.62 18.45
CA ALA A 77 -13.14 -4.49 19.27
C ALA A 77 -11.68 -4.08 19.00
N ALA A 78 -10.76 -5.05 18.79
CA ALA A 78 -9.37 -4.77 18.45
C ALA A 78 -9.24 -4.06 17.10
N ALA A 79 -9.98 -4.53 16.09
CA ALA A 79 -10.02 -3.88 14.79
C ALA A 79 -10.65 -2.48 14.87
N ALA A 80 -11.77 -2.33 15.58
CA ALA A 80 -12.43 -1.03 15.77
C ALA A 80 -11.49 -0.02 16.46
N LYS A 81 -10.78 -0.44 17.53
CA LYS A 81 -9.79 0.39 18.23
C LYS A 81 -8.68 0.87 17.29
N LEU A 82 -8.13 -0.03 16.48
CA LEU A 82 -7.08 0.32 15.53
C LEU A 82 -7.61 1.24 14.41
N ILE A 83 -8.78 0.93 13.85
CA ILE A 83 -9.42 1.76 12.82
C ILE A 83 -9.67 3.18 13.34
N ARG A 84 -10.14 3.38 14.58
CA ARG A 84 -10.31 4.72 15.16
C ARG A 84 -9.01 5.51 15.19
N LYS A 85 -7.88 4.85 15.53
CA LYS A 85 -6.56 5.50 15.57
C LYS A 85 -6.07 5.93 14.19
N ILE A 86 -6.23 5.09 13.16
CA ILE A 86 -5.69 5.36 11.82
C ILE A 86 -6.65 6.17 10.94
N LYS A 87 -7.97 6.17 11.21
CA LYS A 87 -9.02 6.84 10.41
C LYS A 87 -8.70 8.28 10.03
N PRO A 88 -8.18 9.15 10.94
CA PRO A 88 -7.90 10.55 10.59
C PRO A 88 -6.86 10.72 9.47
N PHE A 89 -6.09 9.66 9.19
CA PHE A 89 -4.99 9.67 8.23
C PHE A 89 -5.27 8.82 7.00
N LEU A 90 -6.38 8.05 6.95
CA LEU A 90 -6.75 7.24 5.80
C LEU A 90 -7.26 8.12 4.65
N VAL A 91 -6.78 7.85 3.45
CA VAL A 91 -7.21 8.49 2.20
C VAL A 91 -8.01 7.50 1.35
N VAL A 92 -7.44 6.33 1.04
CA VAL A 92 -8.04 5.31 0.16
C VAL A 92 -9.21 4.61 0.83
N LYS A 93 -9.05 4.25 2.10
CA LYS A 93 -10.02 3.42 2.85
C LYS A 93 -10.83 4.23 3.88
N SER A 94 -10.93 5.55 3.67
CA SER A 94 -11.68 6.45 4.55
C SER A 94 -13.15 6.06 4.67
N GLU A 95 -13.83 5.82 3.54
CA GLU A 95 -15.26 5.48 3.54
C GLU A 95 -15.53 4.09 4.15
N GLN A 96 -14.67 3.10 3.86
CA GLN A 96 -14.75 1.79 4.52
C GLN A 96 -14.60 1.93 6.04
N SER A 97 -13.65 2.75 6.50
CA SER A 97 -13.43 2.99 7.93
C SER A 97 -14.65 3.60 8.61
N LYS A 98 -15.31 4.56 7.96
CA LYS A 98 -16.56 5.17 8.46
C LYS A 98 -17.67 4.14 8.60
N ALA A 99 -17.89 3.32 7.55
CA ALA A 99 -18.93 2.30 7.54
C ALA A 99 -18.68 1.22 8.62
N LEU A 100 -17.43 0.82 8.81
CA LEU A 100 -17.05 -0.18 9.83
C LEU A 100 -17.22 0.34 11.25
N LEU A 101 -16.86 1.60 11.51
CA LEU A 101 -17.06 2.20 12.84
C LEU A 101 -18.55 2.44 13.13
N ALA A 102 -19.36 2.79 12.13
CA ALA A 102 -20.81 2.87 12.29
C ALA A 102 -21.43 1.49 12.60
N PHE A 103 -20.91 0.43 11.95
CA PHE A 103 -21.29 -0.94 12.28
C PHE A 103 -20.91 -1.30 13.74
N ASP A 104 -19.69 -0.98 14.18
CA ASP A 104 -19.23 -1.23 15.55
C ASP A 104 -20.14 -0.53 16.58
N LEU A 105 -20.46 0.75 16.37
CA LEU A 105 -21.39 1.50 17.23
C LEU A 105 -22.78 0.84 17.27
N ARG A 106 -23.29 0.38 16.13
CA ARG A 106 -24.57 -0.32 16.05
C ARG A 106 -24.58 -1.62 16.85
N ILE A 107 -23.45 -2.36 16.83
CA ILE A 107 -23.30 -3.58 17.63
C ILE A 107 -23.26 -3.25 19.12
N GLN A 108 -22.53 -2.22 19.53
CA GLN A 108 -22.39 -1.80 20.93
C GLN A 108 -23.71 -1.28 21.51
N ALA A 109 -24.47 -0.53 20.71
CA ALA A 109 -25.79 0.00 21.11
C ALA A 109 -26.89 -1.07 21.18
N GLY A 110 -26.69 -2.25 20.56
CA GLY A 110 -27.64 -3.34 20.57
C GLY A 110 -27.48 -4.21 21.80
N HIS A 111 -28.42 -4.12 22.75
CA HIS A 111 -28.49 -5.09 23.87
C HIS A 111 -28.90 -6.45 23.32
N ARG A 112 -27.97 -7.41 23.35
CA ARG A 112 -28.29 -8.78 23.00
C ARG A 112 -28.92 -9.46 24.22
N LEU A 113 -30.18 -9.82 24.09
CA LEU A 113 -30.91 -10.49 25.13
C LEU A 113 -30.28 -11.85 25.47
N ARG A 114 -30.36 -12.24 26.74
CA ARG A 114 -29.92 -13.54 27.26
C ARG A 114 -31.12 -14.32 27.79
N ASP A 115 -31.05 -15.63 27.71
CA ASP A 115 -32.00 -16.52 28.37
C ASP A 115 -31.73 -16.59 29.88
N ARG A 116 -32.60 -17.30 30.59
CA ARG A 116 -32.47 -17.52 32.06
C ARG A 116 -31.15 -18.20 32.46
N ALA A 117 -30.53 -18.94 31.55
CA ALA A 117 -29.22 -19.59 31.75
C ALA A 117 -28.05 -18.71 31.32
N GLY A 118 -28.26 -17.39 31.02
CA GLY A 118 -27.25 -16.43 30.59
C GLY A 118 -26.78 -16.60 29.16
N ARG A 119 -27.37 -17.50 28.36
CA ARG A 119 -26.99 -17.74 26.96
C ARG A 119 -27.57 -16.66 26.03
N LEU A 120 -26.78 -16.22 25.05
CA LEU A 120 -27.23 -15.22 24.10
C LEU A 120 -28.36 -15.73 23.21
N LEU A 121 -29.50 -15.06 23.23
CA LEU A 121 -30.61 -15.33 22.33
C LEU A 121 -30.26 -15.06 20.87
N PRO A 122 -30.96 -15.71 19.91
CA PRO A 122 -30.82 -15.40 18.50
C PRO A 122 -31.06 -13.90 18.21
N LEU A 123 -30.42 -13.38 17.19
CA LEU A 123 -30.69 -12.02 16.73
C LEU A 123 -32.10 -11.90 16.15
N THR A 124 -32.74 -10.76 16.39
CA THR A 124 -34.04 -10.47 15.75
C THR A 124 -33.87 -10.40 14.23
N ARG A 125 -34.96 -10.62 13.47
CA ARG A 125 -34.97 -10.46 12.01
C ARG A 125 -34.55 -9.04 11.59
N ARG A 126 -34.87 -8.01 12.39
CA ARG A 126 -34.46 -6.62 12.18
C ARG A 126 -32.95 -6.45 12.32
N ASP A 127 -32.34 -7.03 13.36
CA ASP A 127 -30.88 -6.96 13.57
C ASP A 127 -30.13 -7.69 12.49
N VAL A 128 -30.58 -8.88 12.09
CA VAL A 128 -29.96 -9.62 10.98
C VAL A 128 -30.00 -8.81 9.69
N ARG A 129 -31.16 -8.21 9.34
CA ARG A 129 -31.28 -7.34 8.14
C ARG A 129 -30.37 -6.14 8.22
N SER A 130 -30.30 -5.44 9.36
CA SER A 130 -29.43 -4.29 9.55
C SER A 130 -27.95 -4.66 9.37
N ARG A 131 -27.48 -5.75 10.01
CA ARG A 131 -26.10 -6.24 9.90
C ARG A 131 -25.76 -6.69 8.48
N GLN A 132 -26.70 -7.34 7.79
CA GLN A 132 -26.54 -7.74 6.40
C GLN A 132 -26.39 -6.50 5.50
N ALA A 133 -27.15 -5.45 5.72
CA ALA A 133 -27.05 -4.20 4.95
C ALA A 133 -25.65 -3.56 5.07
N PHE A 134 -25.08 -3.51 6.28
CA PHE A 134 -23.70 -3.06 6.49
C PHE A 134 -22.69 -3.96 5.76
N TYR A 135 -22.85 -5.28 5.86
CA TYR A 135 -22.00 -6.23 5.16
C TYR A 135 -22.01 -6.01 3.65
N ASP A 136 -23.20 -5.87 3.06
CA ASP A 136 -23.36 -5.66 1.62
C ASP A 136 -22.80 -4.31 1.18
N ARG A 137 -23.00 -3.26 1.99
CA ARG A 137 -22.40 -1.94 1.74
C ARG A 137 -20.87 -2.02 1.70
N VAL A 138 -20.24 -2.59 2.73
CA VAL A 138 -18.77 -2.71 2.81
C VAL A 138 -18.23 -3.64 1.72
N LYS A 139 -18.95 -4.72 1.40
CA LYS A 139 -18.61 -5.63 0.30
C LYS A 139 -18.62 -4.93 -1.05
N ARG A 140 -19.62 -4.05 -1.32
CA ARG A 140 -19.65 -3.23 -2.55
C ARG A 140 -18.44 -2.29 -2.64
N MET A 141 -18.07 -1.62 -1.53
CA MET A 141 -16.88 -0.75 -1.49
C MET A 141 -15.58 -1.49 -1.80
N ASN A 142 -15.49 -2.78 -1.45
CA ASN A 142 -14.33 -3.64 -1.66
C ASN A 142 -14.36 -4.43 -2.97
N ARG A 143 -15.40 -4.25 -3.82
CA ARG A 143 -15.48 -4.95 -5.11
C ARG A 143 -14.30 -4.59 -6.00
N ARG A 144 -13.77 -5.62 -6.67
CA ARG A 144 -12.80 -5.47 -7.76
C ARG A 144 -13.60 -5.32 -9.07
N GLY A 145 -13.17 -4.41 -9.95
CA GLY A 145 -13.79 -4.25 -11.26
C GLY A 145 -14.19 -2.80 -11.58
N PRO A 146 -14.42 -2.48 -12.87
CA PRO A 146 -14.64 -1.12 -13.35
C PRO A 146 -15.93 -0.48 -12.78
N GLU A 147 -16.96 -1.26 -12.50
CA GLU A 147 -18.22 -0.77 -11.93
C GLU A 147 -18.05 -0.12 -10.55
N SER A 148 -17.06 -0.59 -9.76
CA SER A 148 -16.80 -0.02 -8.44
C SER A 148 -16.16 1.37 -8.50
N GLN A 149 -15.60 1.77 -9.66
CA GLN A 149 -15.06 3.12 -9.85
C GLN A 149 -16.16 4.13 -10.24
N ARG A 150 -17.27 3.68 -10.83
CA ARG A 150 -18.41 4.55 -11.22
C ARG A 150 -19.20 5.05 -10.02
N ASN A 151 -19.22 4.30 -8.92
CA ASN A 151 -20.01 4.59 -7.72
C ASN A 151 -19.30 5.45 -6.68
N PHE A 152 -18.03 5.75 -6.89
CA PHE A 152 -17.33 6.77 -6.14
C PHE A 152 -17.16 7.96 -7.08
N PRO A 153 -17.96 9.03 -6.92
CA PRO A 153 -17.71 10.25 -7.65
C PRO A 153 -16.24 10.58 -7.40
N THR A 154 -15.50 10.78 -8.48
CA THR A 154 -14.22 11.49 -8.43
C THR A 154 -14.55 12.76 -7.70
N SER A 155 -14.31 12.81 -6.40
CA SER A 155 -14.69 13.93 -5.58
C SER A 155 -14.10 15.13 -6.28
N THR A 156 -14.95 16.00 -6.75
CA THR A 156 -14.59 17.35 -7.16
C THR A 156 -13.85 17.89 -5.97
N VAL A 157 -12.54 17.95 -6.12
CA VAL A 157 -11.60 18.08 -5.03
C VAL A 157 -11.89 19.38 -4.33
N SER A 158 -12.57 19.29 -3.21
CA SER A 158 -12.66 20.39 -2.25
C SER A 158 -11.25 20.81 -1.84
N PRO A 159 -10.94 22.12 -1.73
CA PRO A 159 -9.62 22.61 -1.39
C PRO A 159 -9.08 22.17 -0.02
N SER A 160 -9.86 21.51 0.81
CA SER A 160 -9.44 20.87 2.05
C SER A 160 -8.88 19.45 1.84
N ARG A 161 -7.92 19.28 0.90
CA ARG A 161 -7.24 17.99 0.75
C ARG A 161 -6.51 17.61 2.04
N PRO A 162 -6.69 16.39 2.56
CA PRO A 162 -5.93 15.95 3.72
C PRO A 162 -4.44 16.04 3.39
N ARG A 163 -3.70 16.82 4.18
CA ARG A 163 -2.25 16.97 4.00
C ARG A 163 -1.59 15.67 4.42
N VAL A 164 -1.27 14.80 3.45
CA VAL A 164 -0.52 13.57 3.74
C VAL A 164 0.88 13.91 4.26
N SER A 165 1.27 13.32 5.38
CA SER A 165 2.59 13.49 5.96
C SER A 165 3.64 12.65 5.23
N ALA A 166 4.94 12.98 5.40
CA ALA A 166 6.02 12.15 4.89
C ALA A 166 5.97 10.72 5.45
N ARG A 167 5.53 10.56 6.71
CA ARG A 167 5.31 9.24 7.34
C ARG A 167 4.22 8.44 6.64
N TYR A 168 3.09 9.08 6.28
CA TYR A 168 2.04 8.41 5.51
C TYR A 168 2.56 7.95 4.14
N VAL A 169 3.25 8.85 3.42
CA VAL A 169 3.80 8.54 2.10
C VAL A 169 4.86 7.44 2.17
N ALA A 170 5.68 7.40 3.21
CA ALA A 170 6.63 6.31 3.42
C ALA A 170 5.91 4.95 3.60
N GLY A 171 4.87 4.88 4.44
CA GLY A 171 4.06 3.68 4.60
C GLY A 171 3.38 3.26 3.29
N PHE A 172 2.85 4.21 2.53
CA PHE A 172 2.22 3.94 1.23
C PHE A 172 3.23 3.49 0.17
N ILE A 173 4.45 4.06 0.15
CA ILE A 173 5.54 3.61 -0.73
C ILE A 173 6.00 2.21 -0.32
N ASP A 174 6.11 1.90 0.97
CA ASP A 174 6.48 0.57 1.45
C ASP A 174 5.46 -0.49 1.03
N ALA A 175 4.17 -0.12 0.94
CA ALA A 175 3.10 -0.96 0.43
C ALA A 175 3.13 -1.07 -1.11
N GLU A 176 2.94 0.03 -1.83
CA GLU A 176 2.61 0.08 -3.27
C GLU A 176 3.72 0.65 -4.15
N GLY A 177 4.78 1.20 -3.56
CA GLY A 177 5.84 1.86 -4.31
C GLY A 177 6.84 0.88 -4.91
N SER A 178 7.52 1.32 -5.94
CA SER A 178 8.70 0.64 -6.50
C SER A 178 9.83 1.63 -6.70
N LEU A 179 11.00 1.32 -6.14
CA LEU A 179 12.24 2.06 -6.31
C LEU A 179 13.14 1.26 -7.24
N MET A 180 13.60 1.87 -8.33
CA MET A 180 14.34 1.14 -9.35
C MET A 180 15.37 2.02 -10.08
N ILE A 181 16.35 1.38 -10.68
CA ILE A 181 17.25 1.96 -11.67
C ILE A 181 16.90 1.31 -13.01
N ILE A 182 16.31 2.06 -13.91
CA ILE A 182 15.99 1.62 -15.28
C ILE A 182 17.19 1.78 -16.17
N ARG A 183 17.31 0.92 -17.17
CA ARG A 183 18.33 0.96 -18.21
C ARG A 183 17.62 1.12 -19.56
N THR A 184 18.00 2.12 -20.29
CA THR A 184 17.47 2.42 -21.64
C THR A 184 18.60 2.50 -22.64
N ARG A 185 18.28 2.24 -23.90
CA ARG A 185 19.14 2.52 -25.05
C ARG A 185 18.34 3.44 -25.97
N THR A 186 18.89 4.60 -26.25
CA THR A 186 18.30 5.57 -27.18
C THR A 186 19.20 5.72 -28.38
N ALA A 187 18.65 6.06 -29.53
CA ALA A 187 19.41 6.18 -30.79
C ALA A 187 20.51 7.23 -30.72
N ASP A 188 20.29 8.28 -29.92
CA ASP A 188 21.22 9.41 -29.70
C ASP A 188 22.31 9.11 -28.66
N CYS A 189 22.37 7.88 -28.13
CA CYS A 189 23.33 7.49 -27.10
C CYS A 189 24.15 6.28 -27.53
N ARG A 190 25.48 6.43 -27.61
CA ARG A 190 26.42 5.33 -27.89
C ARG A 190 26.50 4.29 -26.78
N THR A 191 26.18 4.71 -25.53
CA THR A 191 26.21 3.84 -24.36
C THR A 191 24.83 3.72 -23.70
N LEU A 192 24.64 2.62 -22.95
CA LEU A 192 23.42 2.41 -22.16
C LEU A 192 23.23 3.53 -21.13
N GLN A 193 22.03 4.06 -21.07
CA GLN A 193 21.64 5.10 -20.12
C GLN A 193 20.99 4.46 -18.89
N TYR A 194 21.24 5.03 -17.72
CA TYR A 194 20.71 4.57 -16.44
C TYR A 194 19.98 5.72 -15.74
N HIS A 195 18.73 5.51 -15.38
CA HIS A 195 17.87 6.53 -14.76
C HIS A 195 17.26 6.02 -13.46
N PRO A 196 17.30 6.83 -12.38
CA PRO A 196 16.58 6.51 -11.18
C PRO A 196 15.07 6.70 -11.43
N ARG A 197 14.25 5.83 -10.88
CA ARG A 197 12.79 5.94 -10.98
C ARG A 197 12.14 5.48 -9.67
N VAL A 198 11.20 6.27 -9.20
CA VAL A 198 10.26 5.87 -8.14
C VAL A 198 8.86 5.90 -8.73
N THR A 199 8.13 4.82 -8.57
CA THR A 199 6.73 4.73 -9.01
C THR A 199 5.85 4.30 -7.85
N VAL A 200 4.64 4.83 -7.82
CA VAL A 200 3.58 4.40 -6.91
C VAL A 200 2.34 4.12 -7.75
N THR A 201 1.86 2.89 -7.75
CA THR A 201 0.72 2.46 -8.57
C THR A 201 -0.48 2.21 -7.67
N ASN A 202 -1.63 2.79 -8.02
CA ASN A 202 -2.88 2.52 -7.31
C ASN A 202 -4.09 2.72 -8.24
N THR A 203 -5.20 2.07 -7.92
CA THR A 203 -6.47 2.25 -8.63
C THR A 203 -7.24 3.47 -8.11
N HIS A 204 -6.84 4.05 -7.00
CA HIS A 204 -7.46 5.22 -6.37
C HIS A 204 -6.66 6.48 -6.75
N LEU A 205 -7.18 7.25 -7.72
CA LEU A 205 -6.49 8.42 -8.28
C LEU A 205 -6.24 9.52 -7.24
N ASP A 206 -7.17 9.73 -6.30
CA ASP A 206 -7.10 10.85 -5.36
C ASP A 206 -5.91 10.74 -4.38
N VAL A 207 -5.52 9.54 -3.95
CA VAL A 207 -4.33 9.38 -3.13
C VAL A 207 -3.07 9.76 -3.91
N LEU A 208 -2.98 9.40 -5.19
CA LEU A 208 -1.84 9.76 -6.04
C LEU A 208 -1.79 11.27 -6.30
N ARG A 209 -2.94 11.91 -6.54
CA ARG A 209 -3.04 13.38 -6.65
C ARG A 209 -2.62 14.08 -5.37
N THR A 210 -3.04 13.56 -4.21
CA THR A 210 -2.66 14.10 -2.90
C THR A 210 -1.14 14.00 -2.67
N ILE A 211 -0.54 12.87 -3.06
CA ILE A 211 0.92 12.70 -3.00
C ILE A 211 1.62 13.61 -4.02
N GLN A 212 1.11 13.69 -5.25
CA GLN A 212 1.63 14.55 -6.31
C GLN A 212 1.65 16.01 -5.88
N TYR A 213 0.57 16.52 -5.32
CA TYR A 213 0.44 17.90 -4.86
C TYR A 213 1.56 18.29 -3.88
N ARG A 214 1.89 17.40 -2.96
CA ARG A 214 2.88 17.69 -1.92
C ARG A 214 4.32 17.36 -2.29
N PHE A 215 4.50 16.34 -3.11
CA PHE A 215 5.82 15.78 -3.41
C PHE A 215 6.17 15.86 -4.90
N GLY A 216 5.27 16.35 -5.75
CA GLY A 216 5.43 16.45 -7.21
C GLY A 216 5.35 15.08 -7.89
N GLY A 217 5.74 15.01 -9.15
CA GLY A 217 5.68 13.84 -10.01
C GLY A 217 4.64 13.97 -11.11
N ILE A 218 4.59 12.97 -11.99
CA ILE A 218 3.66 12.90 -13.12
C ILE A 218 2.75 11.69 -12.93
N ILE A 219 1.44 11.88 -13.02
CA ILE A 219 0.47 10.79 -12.99
C ILE A 219 0.23 10.33 -14.42
N ALA A 220 0.61 9.09 -14.70
CA ALA A 220 0.33 8.40 -15.95
C ALA A 220 -0.87 7.46 -15.75
N ASN A 221 -1.73 7.41 -16.77
CA ASN A 221 -2.84 6.48 -16.84
C ASN A 221 -2.32 5.15 -17.42
N GLN A 222 -2.56 4.04 -16.71
CA GLN A 222 -2.22 2.72 -17.19
C GLN A 222 -3.50 2.02 -17.66
N PRO A 223 -3.55 1.51 -18.89
CA PRO A 223 -4.70 0.74 -19.34
C PRO A 223 -4.89 -0.48 -18.42
N ALA A 224 -6.15 -0.80 -18.16
CA ALA A 224 -6.46 -2.00 -17.39
C ALA A 224 -5.94 -3.24 -18.14
N ARG A 225 -5.15 -4.09 -17.49
CA ARG A 225 -4.58 -5.32 -18.07
C ARG A 225 -5.64 -6.31 -18.51
N LYS A 226 -6.84 -6.25 -17.92
CA LYS A 226 -8.03 -7.04 -18.27
C LYS A 226 -9.25 -6.13 -18.18
N ALA A 227 -10.22 -6.28 -19.06
CA ALA A 227 -11.45 -5.48 -19.08
C ALA A 227 -12.22 -5.53 -17.74
N ALA A 228 -12.15 -6.65 -17.01
CA ALA A 228 -12.77 -6.82 -15.72
C ALA A 228 -11.99 -6.16 -14.55
N TRP A 229 -10.85 -5.53 -14.79
CA TRP A 229 -10.04 -4.92 -13.76
C TRP A 229 -10.26 -3.41 -13.71
N LYS A 230 -10.00 -2.81 -12.54
CA LYS A 230 -9.98 -1.36 -12.39
C LYS A 230 -8.83 -0.77 -13.19
N ARG A 231 -9.06 0.43 -13.71
CA ARG A 231 -7.99 1.25 -14.30
C ARG A 231 -6.94 1.55 -13.23
N GLU A 232 -5.67 1.39 -13.59
CA GLU A 232 -4.54 1.71 -12.72
C GLU A 232 -3.98 3.08 -13.09
N TYR A 233 -3.53 3.82 -12.08
CA TYR A 233 -2.81 5.06 -12.22
C TYR A 233 -1.43 4.90 -11.62
N GLN A 234 -0.43 5.51 -12.23
CA GLN A 234 0.94 5.44 -11.78
C GLN A 234 1.49 6.85 -11.56
N LEU A 235 1.85 7.19 -10.33
CA LEU A 235 2.64 8.37 -10.03
C LEU A 235 4.11 8.04 -10.26
N VAL A 236 4.72 8.70 -11.22
CA VAL A 236 6.13 8.52 -11.61
C VAL A 236 6.95 9.72 -11.17
N ARG A 237 8.11 9.45 -10.60
CA ARG A 237 9.11 10.45 -10.26
C ARG A 237 10.44 10.10 -10.90
N THR A 238 11.06 11.09 -11.51
CA THR A 238 12.34 10.97 -12.19
C THR A 238 13.33 11.98 -11.64
N GLU A 239 14.59 11.61 -11.63
CA GLU A 239 15.77 12.44 -11.31
C GLU A 239 15.62 13.43 -10.15
N GLY A 240 15.71 14.75 -10.40
CA GLY A 240 15.73 15.78 -9.34
C GLY A 240 14.54 15.73 -8.38
N MET A 241 13.39 15.23 -8.83
CA MET A 241 12.23 15.05 -7.94
C MET A 241 12.40 13.89 -6.95
N ILE A 242 13.21 12.87 -7.28
CA ILE A 242 13.43 11.70 -6.41
C ILE A 242 14.24 12.09 -5.19
N GLU A 243 15.27 12.89 -5.34
CA GLU A 243 16.14 13.29 -4.23
C GLU A 243 15.34 14.05 -3.16
N SER A 244 14.51 15.02 -3.57
CA SER A 244 13.65 15.78 -2.67
C SER A 244 12.61 14.89 -1.95
N LEU A 245 12.06 13.89 -2.67
CA LEU A 245 11.16 12.90 -2.07
C LEU A 245 11.91 12.06 -1.03
N LEU A 246 13.04 11.44 -1.42
CA LEU A 246 13.79 10.54 -0.55
C LEU A 246 14.29 11.25 0.71
N ARG A 247 14.75 12.49 0.60
CA ARG A 247 15.15 13.29 1.78
C ARG A 247 14.06 13.35 2.86
N ARG A 248 12.79 13.39 2.45
CA ARG A 248 11.64 13.51 3.33
C ARG A 248 11.05 12.19 3.80
N VAL A 249 11.08 11.14 2.95
CA VAL A 249 10.39 9.87 3.24
C VAL A 249 11.32 8.76 3.72
N GLU A 250 12.61 8.75 3.32
CA GLU A 250 13.58 7.70 3.66
C GLU A 250 13.72 7.47 5.18
N PRO A 251 13.76 8.52 6.05
CA PRO A 251 13.86 8.30 7.49
C PRO A 251 12.67 7.51 8.08
N HIS A 252 11.60 7.38 7.31
CA HIS A 252 10.37 6.71 7.71
C HIS A 252 10.13 5.39 6.97
N LEU A 253 10.90 5.08 5.92
CA LEU A 253 10.82 3.79 5.21
C LEU A 253 11.29 2.65 6.10
N ARG A 254 10.61 1.50 6.03
CA ARG A 254 10.95 0.30 6.79
C ARG A 254 11.18 -0.91 5.90
N VAL A 255 10.34 -1.10 4.90
CA VAL A 255 10.43 -2.22 3.96
C VAL A 255 11.43 -1.90 2.84
N LYS A 256 11.38 -0.69 2.31
CA LYS A 256 12.18 -0.27 1.14
C LYS A 256 13.34 0.67 1.48
N ALA A 257 13.77 0.71 2.75
CA ALA A 257 14.87 1.56 3.19
C ALA A 257 16.19 1.25 2.44
N ARG A 258 16.52 -0.05 2.29
CA ARG A 258 17.74 -0.47 1.54
C ARG A 258 17.68 -0.06 0.06
N GLN A 259 16.51 -0.20 -0.58
CA GLN A 259 16.32 0.26 -1.97
C GLN A 259 16.51 1.79 -2.08
N ALA A 260 16.02 2.55 -1.10
CA ALA A 260 16.20 3.99 -1.07
C ALA A 260 17.68 4.39 -0.93
N GLN A 261 18.44 3.68 -0.09
CA GLN A 261 19.89 3.90 0.06
C GLN A 261 20.64 3.66 -1.25
N VAL A 262 20.38 2.53 -1.92
CA VAL A 262 21.02 2.22 -3.23
C VAL A 262 20.64 3.26 -4.28
N LEU A 263 19.38 3.72 -4.28
CA LEU A 263 18.95 4.74 -5.22
C LEU A 263 19.61 6.09 -4.97
N LYS A 264 19.84 6.49 -3.70
CA LYS A 264 20.60 7.69 -3.33
C LYS A 264 22.06 7.57 -3.72
N GLU A 265 22.71 6.43 -3.49
CA GLU A 265 24.07 6.18 -3.94
C GLU A 265 24.18 6.35 -5.46
N PHE A 266 23.23 5.78 -6.20
CA PHE A 266 23.17 5.92 -7.65
C PHE A 266 23.02 7.38 -8.09
N ILE A 267 22.13 8.17 -7.47
CA ILE A 267 21.92 9.58 -7.78
C ILE A 267 23.21 10.39 -7.53
N ARG A 268 23.85 10.19 -6.37
CA ARG A 268 25.14 10.85 -6.05
C ARG A 268 26.24 10.49 -7.05
N HIS A 269 26.37 9.18 -7.38
CA HIS A 269 27.32 8.72 -8.39
C HIS A 269 27.05 9.41 -9.74
N ARG A 270 25.79 9.49 -10.15
CA ARG A 270 25.39 10.11 -11.41
C ARG A 270 25.70 11.63 -11.44
N GLN A 271 25.50 12.34 -10.34
CA GLN A 271 25.84 13.76 -10.21
C GLN A 271 27.36 14.01 -10.33
N ARG A 272 28.19 13.11 -9.77
CA ARG A 272 29.65 13.20 -9.86
C ARG A 272 30.19 12.81 -11.24
N THR A 273 29.49 11.95 -11.95
CA THR A 273 29.89 11.42 -13.27
C THR A 273 28.93 11.90 -14.35
N LYS A 274 28.79 13.24 -14.47
CA LYS A 274 27.96 13.84 -15.49
C LYS A 274 28.50 13.48 -16.88
N GLN A 275 27.56 13.08 -17.75
CA GLN A 275 27.87 12.78 -19.15
C GLN A 275 27.91 14.07 -19.94
N GLY A 276 29.01 14.31 -20.67
CA GLY A 276 29.13 15.42 -21.61
C GLY A 276 28.21 15.23 -22.82
N ARG A 277 28.05 16.26 -23.59
CA ARG A 277 27.42 16.24 -24.92
C ARG A 277 28.42 16.58 -25.98
N ASN A 278 28.39 15.86 -27.11
CA ASN A 278 29.10 16.19 -28.34
C ASN A 278 28.03 16.58 -29.39
N GLY A 279 27.72 17.86 -29.47
CA GLY A 279 26.61 18.35 -30.27
C GLY A 279 25.26 17.84 -29.76
N ARG A 280 24.48 17.14 -30.60
CA ARG A 280 23.18 16.55 -30.24
C ARG A 280 23.29 15.21 -29.51
N GLU A 281 24.43 14.53 -29.59
CA GLU A 281 24.62 13.20 -28.99
C GLU A 281 25.22 13.29 -27.58
N PHE A 282 24.89 12.33 -26.77
CA PHE A 282 25.55 12.15 -25.48
C PHE A 282 26.90 11.44 -25.70
N ALA A 283 27.96 11.97 -25.10
CA ALA A 283 29.26 11.33 -25.11
C ALA A 283 29.20 9.93 -24.50
N ALA A 284 30.07 9.02 -24.95
CA ALA A 284 30.19 7.70 -24.37
C ALA A 284 30.60 7.79 -22.89
N LEU A 285 29.92 7.01 -22.02
CA LEU A 285 30.33 6.88 -20.62
C LEU A 285 31.57 6.01 -20.51
N PRO A 286 32.56 6.38 -19.68
CA PRO A 286 33.70 5.52 -19.37
C PRO A 286 33.24 4.14 -18.84
N SER A 287 33.93 3.08 -19.21
CA SER A 287 33.61 1.69 -18.81
C SER A 287 33.49 1.51 -17.29
N LYS A 288 34.37 2.15 -16.53
CA LYS A 288 34.32 2.16 -15.05
C LYS A 288 33.02 2.75 -14.52
N VAL A 289 32.50 3.83 -15.12
CA VAL A 289 31.24 4.47 -14.75
C VAL A 289 30.05 3.55 -15.06
N VAL A 290 30.06 2.92 -16.22
CA VAL A 290 29.02 1.95 -16.63
C VAL A 290 29.00 0.75 -15.67
N ALA A 291 30.17 0.23 -15.31
CA ALA A 291 30.30 -0.89 -14.37
C ALA A 291 29.66 -0.59 -12.99
N VAL A 292 29.92 0.59 -12.43
CA VAL A 292 29.33 1.03 -11.16
C VAL A 292 27.82 1.15 -11.28
N ARG A 293 27.30 1.78 -12.33
CA ARG A 293 25.87 1.95 -12.56
C ARG A 293 25.15 0.60 -12.73
N GLU A 294 25.76 -0.36 -13.43
CA GLU A 294 25.20 -1.69 -13.61
C GLU A 294 25.25 -2.51 -12.31
N ARG A 295 26.30 -2.35 -11.49
CA ARG A 295 26.36 -2.96 -10.14
C ARG A 295 25.18 -2.49 -9.28
N LEU A 296 24.96 -1.16 -9.17
CA LEU A 296 23.86 -0.60 -8.37
C LEU A 296 22.49 -1.01 -8.91
N ARG A 297 22.35 -1.09 -10.24
CA ARG A 297 21.13 -1.60 -10.87
C ARG A 297 20.87 -3.07 -10.53
N ARG A 298 21.89 -3.93 -10.57
CA ARG A 298 21.75 -5.35 -10.16
C ARG A 298 21.38 -5.45 -8.68
N GLN A 299 21.99 -4.64 -7.82
CA GLN A 299 21.72 -4.63 -6.38
C GLN A 299 20.25 -4.24 -6.10
N ILE A 300 19.72 -3.14 -6.67
CA ILE A 300 18.32 -2.76 -6.45
C ILE A 300 17.35 -3.77 -7.06
N ARG A 301 17.69 -4.42 -8.18
CA ARG A 301 16.89 -5.50 -8.76
C ARG A 301 16.85 -6.74 -7.87
N ALA A 302 17.95 -7.09 -7.24
CA ALA A 302 18.01 -8.20 -6.27
C ALA A 302 17.09 -7.94 -5.07
N LEU A 303 17.11 -6.72 -4.52
CA LEU A 303 16.21 -6.30 -3.44
C LEU A 303 14.71 -6.33 -3.83
N ASN A 304 14.40 -6.14 -5.11
CA ASN A 304 13.03 -6.13 -5.65
C ASN A 304 12.55 -7.51 -6.13
N ARG A 305 13.35 -8.56 -6.11
CA ARG A 305 12.95 -9.89 -6.59
C ARG A 305 11.81 -10.48 -5.78
N ARG A 306 10.84 -11.05 -6.49
CA ARG A 306 9.69 -11.78 -5.94
C ARG A 306 10.00 -13.27 -5.81
N GLY A 307 10.95 -13.72 -5.05
CA GLY A 307 11.26 -15.15 -4.94
C GLY A 307 12.10 -15.48 -3.72
N SER A 308 12.20 -16.77 -3.39
CA SER A 308 12.86 -17.29 -2.19
C SER A 308 14.41 -17.12 -2.18
N ARG A 309 15.04 -16.83 -3.31
CA ARG A 309 16.51 -16.70 -3.42
C ARG A 309 17.06 -15.34 -2.93
N GLY A 310 16.36 -14.61 -2.07
CA GLY A 310 16.77 -13.28 -1.61
C GLY A 310 17.19 -13.17 -0.13
N SER A 311 17.37 -14.28 0.57
CA SER A 311 17.68 -14.26 2.01
C SER A 311 19.06 -14.82 2.38
N VAL A 312 20.03 -14.75 1.47
CA VAL A 312 21.43 -15.03 1.83
C VAL A 312 22.26 -13.83 1.45
N LEU A 313 22.31 -12.86 2.30
CA LEU A 313 23.43 -11.92 2.56
C LEU A 313 23.08 -11.26 3.90
N ALA A 314 23.60 -11.89 4.96
CA ALA A 314 23.71 -11.31 6.29
C ALA A 314 24.62 -10.07 6.24
#